data_d01f982991a7ed96bcbe7caf36785ed4
#
_entry.id   d01f982991a7ed96bcbe7caf36785ed4
#
_cell.length_a   1.000
_cell.length_b   1.000
_cell.length_c   1.000
_cell.angle_alpha   90.00
_cell.angle_beta   90.00
_cell.angle_gamma   90.00
#
_symmetry.space_group_name_H-M   'P 1'
#
loop_
_entity.id
_entity.type
_entity.pdbx_description
1 polymer ?
#
loop_
_entity_poly.entity_id
_entity_poly.type
_entity_poly.pdbx_seq_one_letter_code
_entity_poly.pdbx_strand_id
1 'polypeptide(L)'
;FNFRYVALRLSIALVVYITFLTVSENLKIGEITSQLSFQRFMEFGYLARLVTSAVMEGDRRNTAEFMNGKTMPVFDCDKEFWKKQLEQMEKKLSDFSCDTPINSVRQFISDSCCSFGKKRPGIYRLTVPTGSGKTLSSLRYALSHAAEYGKKRIIFIIPLLSVLEQNSKDIHKYLDAEGMILEHHSNLVTYDESKDELDARELLTETWGAPVIISTL
;
A
#
# COMPACT_ATOMS: atom_id res chain seq x y z
N PHE A 1 -30.74 -5.32 -15.76
CA PHE A 1 -29.60 -5.07 -16.67
C PHE A 1 -29.38 -3.56 -16.74
N ASN A 2 -28.29 -3.06 -16.16
CA ASN A 2 -28.06 -1.63 -16.08
C ASN A 2 -27.30 -1.16 -17.33
N PHE A 3 -28.02 -0.62 -18.30
CA PHE A 3 -27.50 -0.16 -19.60
C PHE A 3 -26.35 0.87 -19.48
N ARG A 4 -26.34 1.66 -18.39
CA ARG A 4 -25.27 2.63 -18.09
C ARG A 4 -23.93 1.95 -17.79
N TYR A 5 -23.97 0.77 -17.15
CA TYR A 5 -22.80 0.00 -16.78
C TYR A 5 -22.12 -0.64 -18.00
N VAL A 6 -22.91 -1.20 -18.91
CA VAL A 6 -22.44 -1.77 -20.19
C VAL A 6 -21.84 -0.66 -21.08
N ALA A 7 -22.52 0.51 -21.12
CA ALA A 7 -22.03 1.66 -21.88
C ALA A 7 -20.70 2.20 -21.34
N LEU A 8 -20.53 2.26 -20.02
CA LEU A 8 -19.27 2.70 -19.38
C LEU A 8 -18.13 1.73 -19.69
N ARG A 9 -18.36 0.41 -19.57
CA ARG A 9 -17.36 -0.62 -19.93
C ARG A 9 -16.94 -0.55 -21.39
N LEU A 10 -17.89 -0.39 -22.30
CA LEU A 10 -17.61 -0.23 -23.72
C LEU A 10 -16.84 1.05 -24.01
N SER A 11 -17.16 2.15 -23.33
CA SER A 11 -16.43 3.41 -23.48
C SER A 11 -15.00 3.33 -22.97
N ILE A 12 -14.76 2.67 -21.82
CA ILE A 12 -13.43 2.48 -21.25
C ILE A 12 -12.59 1.54 -22.13
N ALA A 13 -13.16 0.41 -22.58
CA ALA A 13 -12.49 -0.50 -23.50
C ALA A 13 -12.15 0.17 -24.84
N LEU A 14 -13.05 1.02 -25.34
CA LEU A 14 -12.84 1.79 -26.55
C LEU A 14 -11.72 2.83 -26.39
N VAL A 15 -11.66 3.54 -25.26
CA VAL A 15 -10.59 4.50 -24.98
C VAL A 15 -9.23 3.79 -24.88
N VAL A 16 -9.15 2.65 -24.17
CA VAL A 16 -7.92 1.86 -24.09
C VAL A 16 -7.50 1.33 -25.47
N TYR A 17 -8.45 0.85 -26.26
CA TYR A 17 -8.20 0.36 -27.62
C TYR A 17 -7.76 1.49 -28.57
N ILE A 18 -8.42 2.66 -28.53
CA ILE A 18 -8.03 3.83 -29.34
C ILE A 18 -6.65 4.33 -28.91
N THR A 19 -6.37 4.41 -27.60
CA THR A 19 -5.05 4.80 -27.11
C THR A 19 -3.98 3.81 -27.57
N PHE A 20 -4.25 2.50 -27.51
CA PHE A 20 -3.36 1.47 -28.03
C PHE A 20 -3.12 1.59 -29.52
N LEU A 21 -4.19 1.78 -30.33
CA LEU A 21 -4.06 1.97 -31.78
C LEU A 21 -3.29 3.26 -32.12
N THR A 22 -3.61 4.38 -31.46
CA THR A 22 -2.92 5.66 -31.71
C THR A 22 -1.43 5.56 -31.36
N VAL A 23 -1.10 4.87 -30.28
CA VAL A 23 0.28 4.58 -29.87
C VAL A 23 0.95 3.64 -30.88
N SER A 24 0.25 2.59 -31.36
CA SER A 24 0.81 1.64 -32.33
C SER A 24 0.98 2.22 -33.72
N GLU A 25 0.10 3.10 -34.19
CA GLU A 25 0.21 3.79 -35.48
C GLU A 25 1.31 4.87 -35.51
N ASN A 26 1.51 5.58 -34.38
CA ASN A 26 2.59 6.55 -34.24
C ASN A 26 3.96 5.91 -33.98
N LEU A 27 3.99 4.66 -33.54
CA LEU A 27 5.18 3.81 -33.47
C LEU A 27 5.34 3.11 -34.82
N LYS A 28 5.83 3.82 -35.85
CA LYS A 28 6.42 3.16 -37.02
C LYS A 28 7.63 2.35 -36.54
N ILE A 29 7.39 1.07 -36.32
CA ILE A 29 8.34 0.11 -35.74
C ILE A 29 9.63 -0.03 -36.57
N GLY A 30 9.70 0.55 -37.77
CA GLY A 30 10.83 0.44 -38.72
C GLY A 30 11.95 1.46 -38.57
N GLU A 31 11.80 2.52 -37.78
CA GLU A 31 12.80 3.60 -37.65
C GLU A 31 13.41 3.78 -36.27
N ILE A 32 13.18 2.81 -35.34
CA ILE A 32 13.60 2.92 -33.95
C ILE A 32 15.01 2.33 -33.77
N THR A 33 16.04 3.03 -34.19
CA THR A 33 17.44 2.57 -34.07
C THR A 33 18.32 3.45 -33.14
N SER A 34 17.75 4.27 -32.26
CA SER A 34 18.55 5.08 -31.34
C SER A 34 18.21 4.84 -29.88
N GLN A 35 19.16 5.07 -28.94
CA GLN A 35 18.96 4.98 -27.51
C GLN A 35 17.78 5.83 -27.03
N LEU A 36 17.48 6.95 -27.68
CA LEU A 36 16.33 7.80 -27.36
C LEU A 36 14.99 7.09 -27.59
N SER A 37 14.92 6.17 -28.52
CA SER A 37 13.71 5.40 -28.82
C SER A 37 13.45 4.31 -27.81
N PHE A 38 14.49 3.65 -27.29
CA PHE A 38 14.35 2.66 -26.22
C PHE A 38 13.82 3.31 -24.92
N GLN A 39 14.35 4.47 -24.54
CA GLN A 39 13.86 5.20 -23.37
C GLN A 39 12.38 5.59 -23.52
N ARG A 40 12.00 6.16 -24.67
CA ARG A 40 10.59 6.48 -24.95
C ARG A 40 9.69 5.25 -24.94
N PHE A 41 10.16 4.14 -25.50
CA PHE A 41 9.42 2.86 -25.46
C PHE A 41 9.18 2.41 -24.02
N MET A 42 10.17 2.51 -23.14
CA MET A 42 10.03 2.21 -21.71
C MET A 42 9.04 3.17 -21.02
N GLU A 43 9.12 4.47 -21.30
CA GLU A 43 8.21 5.49 -20.77
C GLU A 43 6.76 5.23 -21.20
N PHE A 44 6.51 4.91 -22.46
CA PHE A 44 5.18 4.55 -22.95
C PHE A 44 4.69 3.23 -22.35
N GLY A 45 5.55 2.24 -22.21
CA GLY A 45 5.22 0.98 -21.53
C GLY A 45 4.81 1.20 -20.07
N TYR A 46 5.49 2.11 -19.37
CA TYR A 46 5.16 2.50 -18.00
C TYR A 46 3.81 3.22 -17.94
N LEU A 47 3.60 4.20 -18.83
CA LEU A 47 2.34 4.93 -18.91
C LEU A 47 1.16 4.00 -19.23
N ALA A 48 1.33 3.09 -20.17
CA ALA A 48 0.29 2.11 -20.52
C ALA A 48 -0.08 1.24 -19.31
N ARG A 49 0.90 0.76 -18.54
CA ARG A 49 0.65 0.01 -17.30
C ARG A 49 -0.09 0.83 -16.26
N LEU A 50 0.29 2.09 -16.05
CA LEU A 50 -0.39 2.98 -15.11
C LEU A 50 -1.85 3.22 -15.50
N VAL A 51 -2.10 3.51 -16.77
CA VAL A 51 -3.47 3.72 -17.27
C VAL A 51 -4.30 2.44 -17.16
N THR A 52 -3.75 1.29 -17.56
CA THR A 52 -4.45 0.00 -17.44
C THR A 52 -4.76 -0.31 -15.98
N SER A 53 -3.81 -0.11 -15.06
CA SER A 53 -4.02 -0.32 -13.63
C SER A 53 -5.12 0.58 -13.08
N ALA A 54 -5.11 1.87 -13.43
CA ALA A 54 -6.13 2.81 -12.98
C ALA A 54 -7.55 2.46 -13.51
N VAL A 55 -7.63 2.00 -14.77
CA VAL A 55 -8.90 1.56 -15.37
C VAL A 55 -9.43 0.30 -14.68
N MET A 56 -8.56 -0.69 -14.45
CA MET A 56 -8.93 -1.93 -13.77
C MET A 56 -9.37 -1.65 -12.33
N GLU A 57 -8.65 -0.80 -11.61
CA GLU A 57 -9.01 -0.40 -10.24
C GLU A 57 -10.37 0.29 -10.22
N GLY A 58 -10.60 1.25 -11.13
CA GLY A 58 -11.88 1.95 -11.23
C GLY A 58 -13.07 1.03 -11.55
N ASP A 59 -12.89 0.08 -12.46
CA ASP A 59 -13.94 -0.90 -12.83
C ASP A 59 -14.27 -1.83 -11.66
N ARG A 60 -13.26 -2.38 -11.01
CA ARG A 60 -13.42 -3.28 -9.85
C ARG A 60 -14.07 -2.57 -8.68
N ARG A 61 -13.58 -1.37 -8.36
CA ARG A 61 -14.13 -0.54 -7.29
C ARG A 61 -15.61 -0.22 -7.52
N ASN A 62 -15.95 0.24 -8.72
CA ASN A 62 -17.33 0.56 -9.08
C ASN A 62 -18.23 -0.68 -9.03
N THR A 63 -17.72 -1.84 -9.42
CA THR A 63 -18.45 -3.12 -9.32
C THR A 63 -18.71 -3.49 -7.86
N ALA A 64 -17.70 -3.43 -7.00
CA ALA A 64 -17.84 -3.75 -5.58
C ALA A 64 -18.76 -2.77 -4.85
N GLU A 65 -18.65 -1.48 -5.11
CA GLU A 65 -19.56 -0.46 -4.54
C GLU A 65 -21.01 -0.69 -4.97
N PHE A 66 -21.22 -1.09 -6.24
CA PHE A 66 -22.53 -1.45 -6.75
C PHE A 66 -23.11 -2.71 -6.10
N MET A 67 -22.31 -3.77 -6.01
CA MET A 67 -22.75 -5.06 -5.46
C MET A 67 -23.02 -4.98 -3.95
N ASN A 68 -22.18 -4.28 -3.21
CA ASN A 68 -22.30 -4.18 -1.75
C ASN A 68 -23.20 -3.03 -1.28
N GLY A 69 -23.63 -2.13 -2.17
CA GLY A 69 -24.45 -0.96 -1.81
C GLY A 69 -23.73 0.03 -0.86
N LYS A 70 -22.40 -0.07 -0.72
CA LYS A 70 -21.58 0.76 0.16
C LYS A 70 -20.40 1.34 -0.60
N THR A 71 -20.06 2.58 -0.30
CA THR A 71 -18.86 3.23 -0.84
C THR A 71 -17.62 2.69 -0.15
N MET A 72 -16.61 2.38 -0.94
CA MET A 72 -15.32 1.93 -0.42
C MET A 72 -14.58 3.06 0.31
N PRO A 73 -13.92 2.79 1.45
CA PRO A 73 -13.19 3.82 2.16
C PRO A 73 -12.05 4.38 1.30
N VAL A 74 -11.94 5.71 1.28
CA VAL A 74 -10.82 6.42 0.67
C VAL A 74 -10.02 7.08 1.78
N PHE A 75 -8.74 6.77 1.85
CA PHE A 75 -7.85 7.37 2.83
C PHE A 75 -7.05 8.49 2.16
N ASP A 76 -7.27 9.73 2.60
CA ASP A 76 -6.37 10.82 2.24
C ASP A 76 -5.18 10.83 3.21
N CYS A 77 -4.14 10.10 2.82
CA CYS A 77 -2.92 9.94 3.61
C CYS A 77 -2.01 11.17 3.41
N ASP A 78 -2.38 12.27 4.04
CA ASP A 78 -1.56 13.47 4.13
C ASP A 78 -0.66 13.47 5.39
N LYS A 79 0.06 14.55 5.62
CA LYS A 79 0.92 14.69 6.79
C LYS A 79 0.14 14.65 8.11
N GLU A 80 -1.03 15.26 8.15
CA GLU A 80 -1.86 15.32 9.36
C GLU A 80 -2.45 13.95 9.70
N PHE A 81 -2.85 13.17 8.69
CA PHE A 81 -3.27 11.79 8.87
C PHE A 81 -2.19 10.97 9.59
N TRP A 82 -0.94 11.02 9.09
CA TRP A 82 0.16 10.26 9.67
C TRP A 82 0.60 10.78 11.05
N LYS A 83 0.54 12.09 11.29
CA LYS A 83 0.77 12.66 12.62
C LYS A 83 -0.21 12.12 13.64
N LYS A 84 -1.49 12.07 13.30
CA LYS A 84 -2.53 11.52 14.16
C LYS A 84 -2.26 10.04 14.49
N GLN A 85 -1.83 9.24 13.50
CA GLN A 85 -1.49 7.84 13.72
C GLN A 85 -0.25 7.70 14.63
N LEU A 86 0.76 8.54 14.42
CA LEU A 86 1.94 8.57 15.28
C LEU A 86 1.57 8.94 16.71
N GLU A 87 0.75 9.96 16.94
CA GLU A 87 0.30 10.37 18.25
C GLU A 87 -0.50 9.28 18.98
N GLN A 88 -1.34 8.54 18.26
CA GLN A 88 -2.05 7.39 18.81
C GLN A 88 -1.09 6.29 19.24
N MET A 89 -0.07 6.00 18.42
CA MET A 89 0.98 5.06 18.77
C MET A 89 1.78 5.52 19.99
N GLU A 90 2.17 6.79 20.06
CA GLU A 90 2.91 7.36 21.20
C GLU A 90 2.14 7.20 22.52
N LYS A 91 0.82 7.45 22.51
CA LYS A 91 -0.03 7.23 23.68
C LYS A 91 0.02 5.78 24.14
N LYS A 92 -0.10 4.81 23.24
CA LYS A 92 -0.01 3.39 23.56
C LYS A 92 1.39 2.97 24.03
N LEU A 93 2.45 3.62 23.51
CA LEU A 93 3.83 3.38 23.92
C LEU A 93 4.14 3.95 25.31
N SER A 94 3.47 5.02 25.73
CA SER A 94 3.66 5.63 27.06
C SER A 94 3.24 4.71 28.22
N ASP A 95 2.43 3.69 27.94
CA ASP A 95 2.01 2.69 28.95
C ASP A 95 3.10 1.63 29.24
N PHE A 96 4.20 1.62 28.45
CA PHE A 96 5.30 0.70 28.70
C PHE A 96 6.19 1.20 29.85
N SER A 97 6.37 0.34 30.85
CA SER A 97 7.32 0.57 31.91
C SER A 97 8.77 0.44 31.42
N CYS A 98 9.62 1.37 31.84
CA CYS A 98 11.07 1.36 31.59
C CYS A 98 11.87 0.73 32.75
N ASP A 99 11.24 -0.01 33.65
CA ASP A 99 11.83 -0.47 34.93
C ASP A 99 12.92 -1.54 34.75
N THR A 100 13.05 -2.12 33.57
CA THR A 100 14.07 -3.12 33.29
C THR A 100 15.12 -2.60 32.30
N PRO A 101 16.40 -3.03 32.42
CA PRO A 101 17.44 -2.61 31.49
C PRO A 101 17.11 -2.88 30.02
N ILE A 102 16.41 -3.99 29.73
CA ILE A 102 16.01 -4.34 28.38
C ILE A 102 14.94 -3.39 27.83
N ASN A 103 14.02 -2.92 28.68
CA ASN A 103 12.99 -1.98 28.27
C ASN A 103 13.58 -0.60 28.02
N SER A 104 14.56 -0.18 28.81
CA SER A 104 15.31 1.07 28.59
C SER A 104 16.03 1.07 27.23
N VAL A 105 16.66 -0.08 26.87
CA VAL A 105 17.30 -0.24 25.54
C VAL A 105 16.27 -0.22 24.41
N ARG A 106 15.14 -0.90 24.58
CA ARG A 106 14.04 -0.87 23.59
C ARG A 106 13.51 0.54 23.38
N GLN A 107 13.32 1.28 24.47
CA GLN A 107 12.87 2.67 24.41
C GLN A 107 13.90 3.54 23.65
N PHE A 108 15.17 3.44 23.99
CA PHE A 108 16.24 4.16 23.29
C PHE A 108 16.27 3.88 21.78
N ILE A 109 16.14 2.61 21.37
CA ILE A 109 16.09 2.21 19.96
C ILE A 109 14.85 2.81 19.28
N SER A 110 13.70 2.73 19.94
CA SER A 110 12.43 3.25 19.43
C SER A 110 12.48 4.77 19.24
N ASP A 111 13.01 5.52 20.21
CA ASP A 111 13.16 6.97 20.14
C ASP A 111 14.16 7.40 19.05
N SER A 112 15.26 6.64 18.92
CA SER A 112 16.24 6.84 17.86
C SER A 112 15.59 6.63 16.48
N CYS A 113 14.79 5.59 16.31
CA CYS A 113 14.06 5.32 15.06
C CYS A 113 13.06 6.42 14.73
N CYS A 114 12.29 6.90 15.70
CA CYS A 114 11.35 8.00 15.52
C CYS A 114 12.06 9.28 15.07
N SER A 115 13.13 9.66 15.75
CA SER A 115 13.94 10.84 15.41
C SER A 115 14.58 10.72 14.03
N PHE A 116 15.02 9.50 13.66
CA PHE A 116 15.59 9.19 12.36
C PHE A 116 14.57 9.31 11.23
N GLY A 117 13.27 9.14 11.50
CA GLY A 117 12.19 9.34 10.54
C GLY A 117 12.17 10.73 9.89
N LYS A 118 12.74 11.75 10.54
CA LYS A 118 12.90 13.10 10.01
C LYS A 118 14.06 13.27 9.01
N LYS A 119 14.90 12.25 8.81
CA LYS A 119 15.98 12.28 7.81
C LYS A 119 15.40 12.21 6.41
N ARG A 120 16.11 12.83 5.44
CA ARG A 120 15.72 12.84 4.03
C ARG A 120 15.41 11.42 3.52
N PRO A 121 14.49 11.26 2.56
CA PRO A 121 14.25 9.96 1.95
C PRO A 121 15.51 9.32 1.38
N GLY A 122 15.67 8.00 1.58
CA GLY A 122 16.85 7.26 1.16
C GLY A 122 16.75 5.79 1.55
N ILE A 123 17.81 5.03 1.29
CA ILE A 123 17.94 3.64 1.70
C ILE A 123 18.72 3.61 3.01
N TYR A 124 18.10 3.04 4.05
CA TYR A 124 18.67 2.97 5.38
C TYR A 124 18.62 1.54 5.91
N ARG A 125 19.50 1.23 6.86
CA ARG A 125 19.59 -0.09 7.50
C ARG A 125 19.46 0.08 9.01
N LEU A 126 18.55 -0.70 9.61
CA LEU A 126 18.43 -0.85 11.06
C LEU A 126 19.12 -2.15 11.50
N THR A 127 20.21 -2.05 12.27
CA THR A 127 20.94 -3.20 12.80
C THR A 127 20.82 -3.19 14.31
N VAL A 128 19.99 -4.08 14.85
CA VAL A 128 19.72 -4.21 16.28
C VAL A 128 19.51 -5.69 16.62
N PRO A 129 19.78 -6.14 17.87
CA PRO A 129 19.62 -7.54 18.28
C PRO A 129 18.19 -8.06 18.12
N THR A 130 18.02 -9.38 18.13
CA THR A 130 16.69 -10.01 18.26
C THR A 130 16.07 -9.66 19.61
N GLY A 131 14.75 -9.50 19.65
CA GLY A 131 14.03 -9.13 20.88
C GLY A 131 14.13 -7.65 21.29
N SER A 132 14.81 -6.80 20.50
CA SER A 132 14.97 -5.37 20.77
C SER A 132 13.78 -4.49 20.36
N GLY A 133 12.65 -5.08 19.95
CA GLY A 133 11.45 -4.32 19.53
C GLY A 133 11.51 -3.79 18.09
N LYS A 134 12.18 -4.48 17.16
CA LYS A 134 12.34 -4.07 15.75
C LYS A 134 11.03 -3.68 15.08
N THR A 135 9.98 -4.49 15.23
CA THR A 135 8.69 -4.27 14.57
C THR A 135 8.09 -2.92 14.96
N LEU A 136 8.03 -2.64 16.27
CA LEU A 136 7.48 -1.36 16.74
C LEU A 136 8.38 -0.18 16.43
N SER A 137 9.69 -0.34 16.54
CA SER A 137 10.64 0.72 16.19
C SER A 137 10.60 1.05 14.69
N SER A 138 10.44 0.05 13.82
CA SER A 138 10.29 0.27 12.37
C SER A 138 8.94 0.90 12.02
N LEU A 139 7.85 0.52 12.70
CA LEU A 139 6.55 1.16 12.52
C LEU A 139 6.61 2.63 12.94
N ARG A 140 7.18 2.93 14.11
CA ARG A 140 7.34 4.29 14.62
C ARG A 140 8.20 5.15 13.69
N TYR A 141 9.29 4.60 13.15
CA TYR A 141 10.08 5.23 12.09
C TYR A 141 9.22 5.54 10.86
N ALA A 142 8.47 4.55 10.37
CA ALA A 142 7.68 4.68 9.14
C ALA A 142 6.59 5.75 9.29
N LEU A 143 5.88 5.79 10.43
CA LEU A 143 4.87 6.82 10.73
C LEU A 143 5.50 8.21 10.83
N SER A 144 6.63 8.34 11.56
CA SER A 144 7.36 9.61 11.65
C SER A 144 7.82 10.10 10.28
N HIS A 145 8.35 9.20 9.45
CA HIS A 145 8.80 9.53 8.10
C HIS A 145 7.64 9.90 7.17
N ALA A 146 6.52 9.19 7.26
CA ALA A 146 5.33 9.47 6.48
C ALA A 146 4.71 10.83 6.86
N ALA A 147 4.67 11.16 8.15
CA ALA A 147 4.21 12.45 8.66
C ALA A 147 5.11 13.60 8.20
N GLU A 148 6.43 13.42 8.21
CA GLU A 148 7.38 14.46 7.79
C GLU A 148 7.29 14.75 6.29
N TYR A 149 7.25 13.70 5.46
CA TYR A 149 7.36 13.81 4.00
C TYR A 149 6.04 13.64 3.24
N GLY A 150 4.91 13.47 3.93
CA GLY A 150 3.59 13.30 3.29
C GLY A 150 3.53 12.05 2.40
N LYS A 151 4.06 10.92 2.88
CA LYS A 151 4.01 9.67 2.12
C LYS A 151 2.57 9.17 2.04
N LYS A 152 2.21 8.58 0.92
CA LYS A 152 0.85 8.11 0.70
C LYS A 152 0.60 6.70 1.24
N ARG A 153 1.65 5.89 1.39
CA ARG A 153 1.56 4.49 1.87
C ARG A 153 2.80 4.09 2.63
N ILE A 154 2.61 3.15 3.56
CA ILE A 154 3.68 2.41 4.25
C ILE A 154 3.55 0.95 3.81
N ILE A 155 4.63 0.35 3.32
CA ILE A 155 4.63 -1.03 2.84
C ILE A 155 5.67 -1.81 3.62
N PHE A 156 5.23 -2.85 4.33
CA PHE A 156 6.10 -3.83 4.99
C PHE A 156 6.21 -5.08 4.13
N ILE A 157 7.43 -5.41 3.72
CA ILE A 157 7.72 -6.65 2.99
C ILE A 157 8.44 -7.61 3.93
N ILE A 158 7.82 -8.76 4.20
CA ILE A 158 8.29 -9.74 5.18
C ILE A 158 8.45 -11.10 4.49
N PRO A 159 9.67 -11.68 4.43
CA PRO A 159 9.92 -12.86 3.61
C PRO A 159 9.30 -14.16 4.15
N LEU A 160 8.91 -14.20 5.42
CA LEU A 160 8.38 -15.38 6.08
C LEU A 160 6.95 -15.14 6.56
N LEU A 161 6.01 -15.99 6.16
CA LEU A 161 4.60 -15.87 6.49
C LEU A 161 4.33 -15.87 7.99
N SER A 162 4.96 -16.77 8.75
CA SER A 162 4.80 -16.82 10.22
C SER A 162 5.26 -15.53 10.91
N VAL A 163 6.30 -14.90 10.39
CA VAL A 163 6.79 -13.61 10.90
C VAL A 163 5.85 -12.47 10.48
N LEU A 164 5.27 -12.57 9.27
CA LEU A 164 4.26 -11.62 8.79
C LEU A 164 3.04 -11.63 9.72
N GLU A 165 2.47 -12.78 10.00
CA GLU A 165 1.31 -12.93 10.88
C GLU A 165 1.56 -12.37 12.30
N GLN A 166 2.77 -12.62 12.85
CA GLN A 166 3.15 -12.07 14.14
C GLN A 166 3.29 -10.53 14.08
N ASN A 167 3.99 -10.01 13.08
CA ASN A 167 4.19 -8.57 12.91
C ASN A 167 2.87 -7.85 12.63
N SER A 168 1.99 -8.46 11.84
CA SER A 168 0.67 -7.91 11.55
C SER A 168 -0.15 -7.77 12.85
N LYS A 169 -0.23 -8.80 13.67
CA LYS A 169 -0.89 -8.74 14.97
C LYS A 169 -0.34 -7.62 15.85
N ASP A 170 0.97 -7.42 15.84
CA ASP A 170 1.59 -6.34 16.60
C ASP A 170 1.26 -4.97 16.02
N ILE A 171 1.28 -4.79 14.71
CA ILE A 171 0.94 -3.52 14.04
C ILE A 171 -0.53 -3.16 14.27
N HIS A 172 -1.46 -4.13 14.17
CA HIS A 172 -2.88 -3.92 14.43
C HIS A 172 -3.19 -3.39 15.84
N LYS A 173 -2.38 -3.74 16.86
CA LYS A 173 -2.55 -3.20 18.22
C LYS A 173 -2.33 -1.69 18.29
N TYR A 174 -1.53 -1.12 17.38
CA TYR A 174 -1.16 0.30 17.39
C TYR A 174 -1.94 1.14 16.38
N LEU A 175 -2.39 0.53 15.28
CA LEU A 175 -3.13 1.17 14.21
C LEU A 175 -4.54 0.58 14.12
N ASP A 176 -5.49 1.21 14.79
CA ASP A 176 -6.84 0.66 15.07
C ASP A 176 -7.92 1.03 14.03
N ALA A 177 -7.58 1.66 12.92
CA ALA A 177 -8.59 2.08 11.95
C ALA A 177 -9.01 0.92 11.03
N GLU A 178 -10.31 0.64 10.95
CA GLU A 178 -10.87 -0.34 10.03
C GLU A 178 -10.47 -0.04 8.59
N GLY A 179 -9.98 -1.05 7.86
CA GLY A 179 -9.50 -0.89 6.48
C GLY A 179 -8.14 -0.20 6.33
N MET A 180 -7.52 0.24 7.42
CA MET A 180 -6.22 0.92 7.37
C MET A 180 -5.06 -0.01 7.06
N ILE A 181 -5.14 -1.26 7.48
CA ILE A 181 -4.09 -2.27 7.29
C ILE A 181 -4.60 -3.33 6.34
N LEU A 182 -3.84 -3.58 5.29
CA LEU A 182 -4.05 -4.66 4.35
C LEU A 182 -2.95 -5.71 4.54
N GLU A 183 -3.34 -6.92 4.86
CA GLU A 183 -2.47 -8.09 4.76
C GLU A 183 -2.60 -8.68 3.37
N HIS A 184 -1.50 -8.89 2.68
CA HIS A 184 -1.48 -9.44 1.33
C HIS A 184 -0.49 -10.61 1.27
N HIS A 185 -1.02 -11.83 1.35
CA HIS A 185 -0.25 -13.06 1.25
C HIS A 185 -1.13 -14.23 0.76
N SER A 186 -0.51 -15.29 0.28
CA SER A 186 -1.19 -16.42 -0.37
C SER A 186 -2.23 -17.15 0.48
N ASN A 187 -2.13 -17.10 1.80
CA ASN A 187 -3.08 -17.80 2.69
C ASN A 187 -4.38 -17.02 2.95
N LEU A 188 -4.45 -15.72 2.58
CA LEU A 188 -5.68 -14.93 2.72
C LEU A 188 -6.61 -15.06 1.51
N VAL A 189 -6.08 -15.56 0.40
CA VAL A 189 -6.87 -15.83 -0.80
C VAL A 189 -7.48 -17.23 -0.67
N THR A 190 -8.30 -17.48 0.34
CA THR A 190 -9.25 -18.58 0.32
C THR A 190 -10.44 -18.10 -0.50
N TYR A 191 -10.44 -18.46 -1.78
CA TYR A 191 -11.64 -18.37 -2.62
C TYR A 191 -12.71 -19.24 -1.97
N ASP A 192 -13.62 -18.64 -1.25
CA ASP A 192 -14.87 -19.26 -0.89
C ASP A 192 -15.80 -19.10 -2.10
N GLU A 193 -15.74 -20.08 -3.01
CA GLU A 193 -16.54 -20.11 -4.25
C GLU A 193 -18.07 -20.04 -3.97
N SER A 194 -18.49 -20.07 -2.71
CA SER A 194 -19.89 -20.03 -2.29
C SER A 194 -20.47 -18.63 -2.07
N LYS A 195 -19.67 -17.57 -2.18
CA LYS A 195 -20.13 -16.18 -2.03
C LYS A 195 -19.96 -15.41 -3.33
N ASP A 196 -21.09 -15.17 -4.01
CA ASP A 196 -21.21 -14.25 -5.14
C ASP A 196 -20.94 -12.76 -4.77
N GLU A 197 -20.57 -12.48 -3.53
CA GLU A 197 -20.23 -11.13 -3.05
C GLU A 197 -18.71 -10.94 -3.05
N LEU A 198 -18.23 -10.10 -3.95
CA LEU A 198 -16.88 -9.54 -3.89
C LEU A 198 -16.72 -8.83 -2.55
N ASP A 199 -16.00 -9.44 -1.61
CA ASP A 199 -15.73 -8.81 -0.32
C ASP A 199 -14.88 -7.55 -0.54
N ALA A 200 -15.22 -6.48 0.15
CA ALA A 200 -14.48 -5.22 0.13
C ALA A 200 -12.98 -5.42 0.45
N ARG A 201 -12.66 -6.45 1.26
CA ARG A 201 -11.29 -6.86 1.55
C ARG A 201 -10.55 -7.39 0.33
N GLU A 202 -11.21 -8.23 -0.48
CA GLU A 202 -10.62 -8.82 -1.68
C GLU A 202 -10.25 -7.72 -2.69
N LEU A 203 -11.13 -6.74 -2.87
CA LEU A 203 -10.88 -5.60 -3.74
C LEU A 203 -9.72 -4.74 -3.25
N LEU A 204 -9.64 -4.44 -1.94
CA LEU A 204 -8.52 -3.72 -1.34
C LEU A 204 -7.20 -4.49 -1.51
N THR A 205 -7.25 -5.83 -1.46
CA THR A 205 -6.09 -6.71 -1.65
C THR A 205 -5.51 -6.57 -3.06
N GLU A 206 -6.35 -6.54 -4.06
CA GLU A 206 -5.91 -6.42 -5.46
C GLU A 206 -5.38 -5.02 -5.81
N THR A 207 -5.96 -3.98 -5.22
CA THR A 207 -5.61 -2.59 -5.55
C THR A 207 -4.53 -1.99 -4.64
N TRP A 208 -4.17 -2.68 -3.55
CA TRP A 208 -3.30 -2.13 -2.51
C TRP A 208 -3.77 -0.75 -2.02
N GLY A 209 -5.09 -0.59 -1.88
CA GLY A 209 -5.73 0.68 -1.55
C GLY A 209 -5.55 1.17 -0.12
N ALA A 210 -5.11 0.30 0.80
CA ALA A 210 -4.94 0.63 2.21
C ALA A 210 -3.69 1.51 2.45
N PRO A 211 -3.72 2.36 3.49
CA PRO A 211 -2.57 3.16 3.91
C PRO A 211 -1.35 2.35 4.34
N VAL A 212 -1.56 1.23 5.01
CA VAL A 212 -0.50 0.32 5.46
C VAL A 212 -0.71 -1.05 4.82
N ILE A 213 0.33 -1.55 4.16
CA ILE A 213 0.31 -2.84 3.47
C ILE A 213 1.37 -3.73 4.09
N ILE A 214 1.01 -4.96 4.41
CA ILE A 214 1.92 -5.98 4.94
C ILE A 214 1.88 -7.16 3.97
N SER A 215 3.00 -7.42 3.28
CA SER A 215 3.04 -8.44 2.22
C SER A 215 4.27 -9.32 2.33
N THR A 216 4.22 -10.48 1.69
CA THR A 216 5.39 -11.31 1.41
C THR A 216 6.00 -10.95 0.05
N LEU A 217 7.26 -11.38 -0.16
CA LEU A 217 7.91 -11.33 -1.47
C LEU A 217 7.35 -12.40 -2.39
#